data_8cd29c77c7cc0f7b3322f1891eceeebe
#
_entry.id   8cd29c77c7cc0f7b3322f1891eceeebe
#
_cell.length_a   1.000
_cell.length_b   1.000
_cell.length_c   1.000
_cell.angle_alpha   90.00
_cell.angle_beta   90.00
_cell.angle_gamma   90.00
#
_symmetry.space_group_name_H-M   'P 1'
#
loop_
_entity.id
_entity.type
_entity.pdbx_description
1 polymer ?
#
loop_
_entity_poly.entity_id
_entity_poly.type
_entity_poly.pdbx_seq_one_letter_code
_entity_poly.pdbx_strand_id
1 'polypeptide(L)'
;MCLLMYCLLRPCFQTSFRLASKIKLKYVCICIGLIMILDFFGAFTHFLEITYDSKFVYPYEGDVHEFVNALRHNEKPDVDPINEYNYTYKIDIRQKCEDAAYSSFRVVYIVKSALEHFERRMAIRNTWGFEKRFFDVPSRTIFVVGVHQEDNELQAKLEMEAAKYKDIVQADFRDMYYNNTIKTMISFKWLVKYCQNSKFYMFVDDDMYVSVRNVLRFIRNPANYPDYLKEPKKIGAHKREIKDSDKTEELGINNSITQTNSITLNKNDSLVRENLKDTLTTNEINHKLTQDFNNETLNSITVINTNSLMKKISDQAEIVRNETNLQRRKKQIFDFELPEDVRLFAGFVFVSSPHRHKSSKWYVSLSEYPYHLWPTYITTGAYILSKEALLEMYYTSMYTKHFRFDDIFLGLVAKKADIEPFHCEEFHFYKKDYTKFNYKYVITSHGYGNPNELLNVWNEQKALGNA
;
A
#
# COMPACT_ATOMS: atom_id res chain seq x y z
N MET A 1 -1.36 -66.68 -25.80
CA MET A 1 -1.97 -65.39 -25.45
C MET A 1 -1.77 -64.32 -26.54
N CYS A 2 -0.65 -64.22 -27.25
CA CYS A 2 -0.43 -63.24 -28.33
C CYS A 2 -1.29 -63.46 -29.59
N LEU A 3 -1.60 -64.71 -29.98
CA LEU A 3 -2.41 -64.97 -31.18
C LEU A 3 -3.90 -64.64 -31.01
N LEU A 4 -4.44 -64.72 -29.78
CA LEU A 4 -5.83 -64.34 -29.47
C LEU A 4 -6.04 -62.86 -29.45
N MET A 5 -5.06 -62.08 -28.97
CA MET A 5 -5.08 -60.59 -29.05
C MET A 5 -4.99 -60.08 -30.50
N TYR A 6 -4.23 -60.78 -31.37
CA TYR A 6 -4.10 -60.41 -32.76
C TYR A 6 -5.41 -60.64 -33.57
N CYS A 7 -6.15 -61.69 -33.23
CA CYS A 7 -7.46 -61.95 -33.85
C CYS A 7 -8.57 -61.03 -33.40
N LEU A 8 -8.52 -60.49 -32.18
CA LEU A 8 -9.52 -59.55 -31.66
C LEU A 8 -9.27 -58.11 -32.11
N LEU A 9 -8.00 -57.74 -32.38
CA LEU A 9 -7.66 -56.42 -32.85
C LEU A 9 -7.77 -56.20 -34.38
N ARG A 10 -7.70 -57.30 -35.16
CA ARG A 10 -7.82 -57.22 -36.65
C ARG A 10 -9.16 -56.66 -37.17
N PRO A 11 -10.33 -57.03 -36.68
CA PRO A 11 -11.59 -56.45 -37.17
C PRO A 11 -11.74 -54.97 -36.73
N CYS A 12 -11.21 -54.62 -35.55
CA CYS A 12 -11.22 -53.22 -35.08
C CYS A 12 -10.33 -52.32 -35.95
N PHE A 13 -9.14 -52.83 -36.34
CA PHE A 13 -8.21 -52.09 -37.23
C PHE A 13 -8.76 -51.95 -38.67
N GLN A 14 -9.40 -53.02 -39.20
CA GLN A 14 -10.00 -52.97 -40.56
C GLN A 14 -11.23 -52.11 -40.64
N THR A 15 -12.07 -52.06 -39.61
CA THR A 15 -13.22 -51.13 -39.56
C THR A 15 -12.78 -49.71 -39.35
N SER A 16 -11.75 -49.43 -38.54
CA SER A 16 -11.16 -48.11 -38.40
C SER A 16 -10.54 -47.59 -39.69
N PHE A 17 -9.84 -48.45 -40.44
CA PHE A 17 -9.22 -48.11 -41.72
C PHE A 17 -10.26 -47.84 -42.84
N ARG A 18 -11.35 -48.61 -42.85
CA ARG A 18 -12.48 -48.39 -43.79
C ARG A 18 -13.30 -47.13 -43.46
N LEU A 19 -13.38 -46.73 -42.19
CA LEU A 19 -13.97 -45.47 -41.80
C LEU A 19 -13.05 -44.27 -42.18
N ALA A 20 -11.75 -44.43 -41.93
CA ALA A 20 -10.76 -43.41 -42.32
C ALA A 20 -10.70 -43.15 -43.84
N SER A 21 -10.84 -44.16 -44.66
CA SER A 21 -10.82 -44.02 -46.12
C SER A 21 -12.05 -43.32 -46.73
N LYS A 22 -13.13 -43.15 -45.95
CA LYS A 22 -14.34 -42.40 -46.36
C LYS A 22 -14.29 -40.92 -45.98
N ILE A 23 -13.37 -40.54 -45.11
CA ILE A 23 -13.23 -39.15 -44.68
C ILE A 23 -12.55 -38.35 -45.80
N LYS A 24 -13.25 -37.38 -46.36
CA LYS A 24 -12.65 -36.50 -47.38
C LYS A 24 -11.52 -35.71 -46.73
N LEU A 25 -10.35 -35.61 -47.41
CA LEU A 25 -9.16 -34.88 -46.98
C LEU A 25 -9.49 -33.49 -46.42
N LYS A 26 -10.44 -32.79 -47.00
CA LYS A 26 -10.89 -31.50 -46.54
C LYS A 26 -11.37 -31.47 -45.09
N TYR A 27 -12.04 -32.49 -44.60
CA TYR A 27 -12.48 -32.56 -43.19
C TYR A 27 -11.32 -32.85 -42.24
N VAL A 28 -10.33 -33.64 -42.69
CA VAL A 28 -9.10 -33.86 -41.92
C VAL A 28 -8.35 -32.53 -41.76
N CYS A 29 -8.20 -31.78 -42.82
CA CYS A 29 -7.56 -30.45 -42.74
C CYS A 29 -8.30 -29.46 -41.82
N ILE A 30 -9.66 -29.47 -41.89
CA ILE A 30 -10.49 -28.65 -40.98
C ILE A 30 -10.30 -29.06 -39.53
N CYS A 31 -10.32 -30.39 -39.22
CA CYS A 31 -10.11 -30.88 -37.88
C CYS A 31 -8.71 -30.52 -37.35
N ILE A 32 -7.66 -30.71 -38.15
CA ILE A 32 -6.30 -30.31 -37.80
C ILE A 32 -6.24 -28.79 -37.53
N GLY A 33 -6.84 -27.98 -38.38
CA GLY A 33 -6.92 -26.53 -38.20
C GLY A 33 -7.62 -26.15 -36.89
N LEU A 34 -8.76 -26.79 -36.58
CA LEU A 34 -9.48 -26.58 -35.32
C LEU A 34 -8.64 -27.01 -34.10
N ILE A 35 -7.96 -28.16 -34.18
CA ILE A 35 -7.07 -28.62 -33.11
C ILE A 35 -5.93 -27.60 -32.89
N MET A 36 -5.32 -27.10 -33.97
CA MET A 36 -4.27 -26.09 -33.86
C MET A 36 -4.78 -24.78 -33.27
N ILE A 37 -6.00 -24.36 -33.62
CA ILE A 37 -6.64 -23.17 -33.03
C ILE A 37 -6.89 -23.39 -31.54
N LEU A 38 -7.46 -24.53 -31.15
CA LEU A 38 -7.70 -24.87 -29.75
C LEU A 38 -6.40 -24.93 -28.93
N ASP A 39 -5.35 -25.53 -29.53
CA ASP A 39 -4.01 -25.57 -28.91
C ASP A 39 -3.42 -24.15 -28.74
N PHE A 40 -3.57 -23.31 -29.78
CA PHE A 40 -3.14 -21.92 -29.72
C PHE A 40 -3.83 -21.14 -28.59
N PHE A 41 -5.12 -21.38 -28.36
CA PHE A 41 -5.88 -20.78 -27.25
C PHE A 41 -5.67 -21.49 -25.90
N GLY A 42 -4.83 -22.53 -25.86
CA GLY A 42 -4.46 -23.25 -24.63
C GLY A 42 -5.52 -24.24 -24.12
N ALA A 43 -6.56 -24.57 -24.92
CA ALA A 43 -7.65 -25.44 -24.47
C ALA A 43 -7.15 -26.83 -24.00
N PHE A 44 -6.14 -27.40 -24.67
CA PHE A 44 -5.56 -28.70 -24.27
C PHE A 44 -4.59 -28.56 -23.09
N THR A 45 -4.03 -27.38 -22.89
CA THR A 45 -3.07 -27.12 -21.84
C THR A 45 -3.71 -27.27 -20.46
N HIS A 46 -4.97 -26.83 -20.31
CA HIS A 46 -5.70 -26.92 -19.05
C HIS A 46 -5.94 -28.36 -18.56
N PHE A 47 -6.03 -29.34 -19.47
CA PHE A 47 -6.16 -30.74 -19.08
C PHE A 47 -4.88 -31.35 -18.50
N LEU A 48 -3.74 -30.71 -18.76
CA LEU A 48 -2.43 -31.18 -18.33
C LEU A 48 -1.90 -30.40 -17.11
N GLU A 49 -2.68 -29.45 -16.61
CA GLU A 49 -2.31 -28.66 -15.43
C GLU A 49 -2.38 -29.50 -14.16
N ILE A 50 -1.46 -29.23 -13.22
CA ILE A 50 -1.43 -29.86 -11.90
C ILE A 50 -2.31 -29.04 -10.95
N THR A 51 -3.07 -29.72 -10.11
CA THR A 51 -3.91 -29.08 -9.10
C THR A 51 -3.03 -28.39 -8.05
N TYR A 52 -3.22 -27.07 -7.88
CA TYR A 52 -2.45 -26.24 -6.95
C TYR A 52 -2.64 -26.68 -5.49
N ASP A 53 -3.89 -26.82 -5.04
CA ASP A 53 -4.22 -27.02 -3.63
C ASP A 53 -3.67 -28.30 -3.01
N SER A 54 -3.49 -29.35 -3.82
CA SER A 54 -3.09 -30.67 -3.31
C SER A 54 -1.63 -31.04 -3.60
N LYS A 55 -0.95 -30.34 -4.51
CA LYS A 55 0.36 -30.76 -5.03
C LYS A 55 1.33 -29.60 -5.28
N PHE A 56 1.06 -28.43 -4.72
CA PHE A 56 1.96 -27.29 -4.96
C PHE A 56 3.32 -27.51 -4.29
N VAL A 57 4.31 -27.73 -5.12
CA VAL A 57 5.73 -27.76 -4.77
C VAL A 57 6.47 -26.90 -5.78
N TYR A 58 7.10 -25.80 -5.33
CA TYR A 58 7.78 -24.91 -6.25
C TYR A 58 8.99 -24.26 -5.62
N PRO A 59 10.03 -24.21 -6.39
CA PRO A 59 10.80 -25.26 -7.08
C PRO A 59 11.85 -25.89 -6.18
N TYR A 60 11.85 -25.56 -4.91
CA TYR A 60 12.68 -26.16 -3.89
C TYR A 60 11.77 -26.96 -2.95
N GLU A 61 11.92 -28.26 -2.96
CA GLU A 61 11.19 -29.14 -2.05
C GLU A 61 11.83 -29.06 -0.67
N GLY A 62 11.12 -28.45 0.26
CA GLY A 62 11.54 -28.40 1.65
C GLY A 62 11.45 -27.01 2.30
N ASP A 63 11.73 -26.99 3.56
CA ASP A 63 11.78 -25.78 4.38
C ASP A 63 13.08 -25.02 4.11
N VAL A 64 12.96 -23.76 3.74
CA VAL A 64 14.10 -22.88 3.47
C VAL A 64 14.41 -21.94 4.65
N HIS A 65 13.60 -21.97 5.72
CA HIS A 65 13.72 -21.02 6.84
C HIS A 65 15.06 -21.15 7.57
N GLU A 66 15.61 -22.35 7.70
CA GLU A 66 16.92 -22.54 8.31
C GLU A 66 18.02 -21.86 7.52
N PHE A 67 17.97 -21.97 6.17
CA PHE A 67 18.95 -21.33 5.28
C PHE A 67 18.80 -19.80 5.27
N VAL A 68 17.54 -19.33 5.24
CA VAL A 68 17.21 -17.89 5.34
C VAL A 68 17.72 -17.32 6.65
N ASN A 69 17.50 -18.03 7.77
CA ASN A 69 17.98 -17.62 9.08
C ASN A 69 19.51 -17.55 9.15
N ALA A 70 20.22 -18.55 8.62
CA ALA A 70 21.67 -18.54 8.53
C ALA A 70 22.19 -17.31 7.75
N LEU A 71 21.61 -17.03 6.57
CA LEU A 71 21.97 -15.85 5.77
C LEU A 71 21.69 -14.52 6.50
N ARG A 72 20.58 -14.43 7.24
CA ARG A 72 20.25 -13.24 8.04
C ARG A 72 21.28 -12.96 9.14
N HIS A 73 21.91 -14.00 9.68
CA HIS A 73 22.95 -13.90 10.69
C HIS A 73 24.37 -13.87 10.12
N ASN A 74 24.51 -13.77 8.79
CA ASN A 74 25.79 -13.85 8.04
C ASN A 74 26.53 -15.17 8.29
N GLU A 75 25.79 -16.24 8.53
CA GLU A 75 26.31 -17.60 8.66
C GLU A 75 26.23 -18.32 7.31
N LYS A 76 27.08 -19.32 7.11
CA LYS A 76 27.05 -20.11 5.89
C LYS A 76 25.86 -21.10 5.97
N PRO A 77 24.90 -21.05 5.03
CA PRO A 77 23.80 -22.03 4.99
C PRO A 77 24.31 -23.39 4.54
N ASP A 78 23.62 -24.46 4.91
CA ASP A 78 23.94 -25.82 4.50
C ASP A 78 23.72 -26.03 3.00
N VAL A 79 22.80 -25.29 2.39
CA VAL A 79 22.52 -25.29 0.95
C VAL A 79 22.79 -23.90 0.39
N ASP A 80 23.62 -23.84 -0.64
CA ASP A 80 23.96 -22.57 -1.29
C ASP A 80 22.75 -21.98 -2.02
N PRO A 81 22.59 -20.63 -2.03
CA PRO A 81 21.55 -19.95 -2.77
C PRO A 81 21.58 -20.27 -4.27
N ILE A 82 20.39 -20.39 -4.88
CA ILE A 82 20.24 -20.56 -6.34
C ILE A 82 20.27 -19.23 -7.11
N ASN A 83 20.01 -18.11 -6.41
CA ASN A 83 20.06 -16.76 -6.97
C ASN A 83 20.97 -15.88 -6.09
N GLU A 84 21.97 -15.23 -6.70
CA GLU A 84 22.90 -14.36 -5.96
C GLU A 84 22.71 -12.86 -6.24
N TYR A 85 22.01 -12.49 -7.30
CA TYR A 85 21.77 -11.10 -7.75
C TYR A 85 23.07 -10.27 -7.80
N ASN A 86 24.14 -10.81 -8.38
CA ASN A 86 25.50 -10.23 -8.41
C ASN A 86 25.64 -9.11 -9.46
N TYR A 87 24.80 -8.08 -9.35
CA TYR A 87 24.86 -6.89 -10.18
C TYR A 87 25.65 -5.78 -9.48
N THR A 88 26.44 -5.04 -10.22
CA THR A 88 27.18 -3.87 -9.72
C THR A 88 26.33 -2.61 -9.83
N TYR A 89 26.63 -1.62 -8.98
CA TYR A 89 25.97 -0.31 -9.05
C TYR A 89 26.87 0.67 -9.80
N LYS A 90 26.36 1.26 -10.90
CA LYS A 90 27.03 2.35 -11.65
C LYS A 90 26.85 3.69 -10.95
N ILE A 91 25.65 3.93 -10.43
CA ILE A 91 25.35 5.08 -9.59
C ILE A 91 24.83 4.55 -8.27
N ASP A 92 25.45 4.98 -7.16
CA ASP A 92 25.14 4.54 -5.81
C ASP A 92 25.00 5.74 -4.87
N ILE A 93 24.02 5.69 -3.99
CA ILE A 93 23.66 6.78 -3.07
C ILE A 93 23.56 6.27 -1.63
N ARG A 94 24.53 5.46 -1.19
CA ARG A 94 24.51 4.80 0.15
C ARG A 94 24.22 5.78 1.27
N GLN A 95 24.77 7.00 1.22
CA GLN A 95 24.58 8.04 2.22
C GLN A 95 23.13 8.54 2.32
N LYS A 96 22.27 8.21 1.33
CA LYS A 96 20.86 8.61 1.34
C LYS A 96 20.10 8.13 2.59
N CYS A 97 20.47 6.96 3.10
CA CYS A 97 19.86 6.36 4.29
C CYS A 97 20.71 6.53 5.58
N GLU A 98 21.89 7.17 5.48
CA GLU A 98 22.80 7.43 6.60
C GLU A 98 22.63 8.85 7.14
N ASP A 99 21.40 9.28 7.43
CA ASP A 99 21.15 10.62 7.94
C ASP A 99 21.23 10.64 9.47
N ALA A 100 22.26 11.29 10.01
CA ALA A 100 22.48 11.44 11.44
C ALA A 100 21.35 12.19 12.18
N ALA A 101 20.51 12.94 11.45
CA ALA A 101 19.38 13.64 12.03
C ALA A 101 18.20 12.72 12.39
N TYR A 102 18.16 11.50 11.82
CA TYR A 102 17.05 10.59 12.03
C TYR A 102 17.55 9.19 12.37
N SER A 103 17.16 8.71 13.54
CA SER A 103 17.46 7.33 13.97
C SER A 103 16.75 6.27 13.12
N SER A 104 15.59 6.60 12.56
CA SER A 104 14.78 5.70 11.74
C SER A 104 13.87 6.50 10.81
N PHE A 105 13.68 5.99 9.57
CA PHE A 105 12.67 6.49 8.64
C PHE A 105 11.33 5.80 8.86
N ARG A 106 10.23 6.54 8.63
CA ARG A 106 8.90 5.96 8.70
C ARG A 106 8.62 5.11 7.47
N VAL A 107 8.97 5.64 6.28
CA VAL A 107 8.80 4.94 5.00
C VAL A 107 9.89 5.38 4.03
N VAL A 108 10.41 4.42 3.27
CA VAL A 108 11.27 4.66 2.11
C VAL A 108 10.46 4.29 0.87
N TYR A 109 10.33 5.24 -0.07
CA TYR A 109 9.70 5.02 -1.36
C TYR A 109 10.76 4.58 -2.36
N ILE A 110 10.55 3.43 -2.97
CA ILE A 110 11.40 2.85 -4.02
C ILE A 110 10.63 2.95 -5.33
N VAL A 111 11.07 3.84 -6.20
CA VAL A 111 10.40 4.11 -7.47
C VAL A 111 11.11 3.38 -8.59
N LYS A 112 10.43 2.37 -9.15
CA LYS A 112 10.92 1.67 -10.34
C LYS A 112 10.68 2.57 -11.57
N SER A 113 11.76 3.09 -12.17
CA SER A 113 11.69 4.02 -13.29
C SER A 113 12.51 3.51 -14.48
N ALA A 114 12.26 4.04 -15.68
CA ALA A 114 13.11 3.83 -16.85
C ALA A 114 14.08 5.01 -17.01
N LEU A 115 15.18 4.78 -17.73
CA LEU A 115 16.23 5.80 -17.88
C LEU A 115 15.66 7.10 -18.49
N GLU A 116 14.84 6.99 -19.52
CA GLU A 116 14.25 8.08 -20.29
C GLU A 116 13.17 8.87 -19.55
N HIS A 117 12.64 8.39 -18.43
CA HIS A 117 11.51 8.98 -17.73
C HIS A 117 11.87 10.18 -16.83
N PHE A 118 12.72 11.09 -17.30
CA PHE A 118 13.16 12.27 -16.54
C PHE A 118 12.02 13.14 -16.01
N GLU A 119 11.04 13.41 -16.88
CA GLU A 119 9.89 14.25 -16.52
C GLU A 119 8.99 13.59 -15.47
N ARG A 120 8.81 12.26 -15.53
CA ARG A 120 8.06 11.52 -14.51
C ARG A 120 8.77 11.58 -13.16
N ARG A 121 10.09 11.34 -13.11
CA ARG A 121 10.87 11.48 -11.87
C ARG A 121 10.79 12.90 -11.32
N MET A 122 10.82 13.92 -12.20
CA MET A 122 10.66 15.31 -11.78
C MET A 122 9.27 15.58 -11.19
N ALA A 123 8.21 15.11 -11.82
CA ALA A 123 6.85 15.23 -11.30
C ALA A 123 6.70 14.56 -9.93
N ILE A 124 7.29 13.39 -9.75
CA ILE A 124 7.30 12.67 -8.47
C ILE A 124 8.03 13.48 -7.40
N ARG A 125 9.22 14.04 -7.66
CA ARG A 125 9.96 14.90 -6.72
C ARG A 125 9.16 16.13 -6.30
N ASN A 126 8.35 16.67 -7.20
CA ASN A 126 7.50 17.84 -6.95
C ASN A 126 6.16 17.50 -6.29
N THR A 127 5.80 16.21 -6.22
CA THR A 127 4.54 15.73 -5.66
C THR A 127 4.78 14.82 -4.46
N TRP A 128 4.43 13.58 -4.55
CA TRP A 128 4.45 12.62 -3.46
C TRP A 128 5.87 12.18 -3.05
N GLY A 129 6.84 12.28 -3.93
CA GLY A 129 8.25 11.98 -3.63
C GLY A 129 9.00 13.08 -2.87
N PHE A 130 8.35 14.18 -2.52
CA PHE A 130 8.98 15.26 -1.77
C PHE A 130 9.21 14.89 -0.31
N GLU A 131 10.46 14.64 0.09
CA GLU A 131 10.86 14.07 1.37
C GLU A 131 10.61 14.97 2.60
N LYS A 132 10.66 16.28 2.43
CA LYS A 132 10.50 17.26 3.53
C LYS A 132 9.04 17.67 3.75
N ARG A 133 8.08 16.83 3.37
CA ARG A 133 6.66 17.18 3.47
C ARG A 133 6.16 17.26 4.90
N PHE A 134 6.51 16.29 5.71
CA PHE A 134 6.13 16.23 7.11
C PHE A 134 7.40 16.27 7.95
N PHE A 135 7.51 17.29 8.77
CA PHE A 135 8.69 17.52 9.60
C PHE A 135 8.94 16.39 10.61
N ASP A 136 7.86 15.81 11.13
CA ASP A 136 7.85 14.76 12.15
C ASP A 136 7.84 13.34 11.59
N VAL A 137 7.78 13.18 10.26
CA VAL A 137 7.72 11.87 9.60
C VAL A 137 8.84 11.78 8.56
N PRO A 138 10.04 11.37 8.96
CA PRO A 138 11.15 11.24 8.03
C PRO A 138 10.89 10.17 6.99
N SER A 139 11.04 10.52 5.72
CA SER A 139 10.91 9.63 4.57
C SER A 139 12.05 9.84 3.58
N ARG A 140 12.26 8.86 2.69
CA ARG A 140 13.21 8.95 1.58
C ARG A 140 12.53 8.48 0.30
N THR A 141 12.98 9.03 -0.82
CA THR A 141 12.57 8.62 -2.17
C THR A 141 13.80 8.25 -2.98
N ILE A 142 13.79 7.06 -3.57
CA ILE A 142 14.89 6.47 -4.29
C ILE A 142 14.36 5.96 -5.63
N PHE A 143 14.94 6.43 -6.72
CA PHE A 143 14.64 5.95 -8.06
C PHE A 143 15.60 4.83 -8.43
N VAL A 144 15.09 3.69 -8.90
CA VAL A 144 15.90 2.55 -9.34
C VAL A 144 15.76 2.38 -10.83
N VAL A 145 16.90 2.38 -11.52
CA VAL A 145 16.99 2.24 -12.97
C VAL A 145 18.08 1.20 -13.34
N GLY A 146 17.95 0.61 -14.52
CA GLY A 146 18.98 -0.25 -15.10
C GLY A 146 19.91 0.51 -16.04
N VAL A 147 20.38 -0.16 -17.09
CA VAL A 147 21.19 0.41 -18.17
C VAL A 147 20.54 0.17 -19.51
N HIS A 148 20.70 1.14 -20.44
CA HIS A 148 20.51 0.90 -21.88
C HIS A 148 21.88 0.67 -22.51
N GLN A 149 22.01 -0.41 -23.24
CA GLN A 149 23.24 -0.68 -23.99
C GLN A 149 23.32 0.31 -25.16
N GLU A 150 24.50 0.92 -25.34
CA GLU A 150 24.85 1.77 -26.51
C GLU A 150 24.20 3.17 -26.58
N ASP A 151 23.49 3.64 -25.53
CA ASP A 151 22.98 5.01 -25.47
C ASP A 151 23.78 5.88 -24.48
N ASN A 152 24.94 6.36 -24.96
CA ASN A 152 25.84 7.18 -24.14
C ASN A 152 25.24 8.57 -23.82
N GLU A 153 24.39 9.12 -24.70
CA GLU A 153 23.76 10.42 -24.46
C GLU A 153 22.72 10.34 -23.35
N LEU A 154 21.88 9.29 -23.36
CA LEU A 154 20.92 9.03 -22.31
C LEU A 154 21.61 8.78 -20.97
N GLN A 155 22.71 8.01 -20.98
CA GLN A 155 23.52 7.76 -19.78
C GLN A 155 24.10 9.05 -19.21
N ALA A 156 24.68 9.92 -20.03
CA ALA A 156 25.23 11.20 -19.57
C ALA A 156 24.15 12.12 -18.97
N LYS A 157 22.95 12.15 -19.55
CA LYS A 157 21.80 12.88 -19.01
C LYS A 157 21.40 12.35 -17.62
N LEU A 158 21.36 11.03 -17.47
CA LEU A 158 21.04 10.38 -16.20
C LEU A 158 22.10 10.69 -15.13
N GLU A 159 23.38 10.68 -15.46
CA GLU A 159 24.47 11.02 -14.54
C GLU A 159 24.36 12.46 -14.06
N MET A 160 24.04 13.41 -14.95
CA MET A 160 23.78 14.82 -14.57
C MET A 160 22.57 14.94 -13.61
N GLU A 161 21.49 14.20 -13.89
CA GLU A 161 20.33 14.16 -13.00
C GLU A 161 20.70 13.59 -11.63
N ALA A 162 21.42 12.46 -11.62
CA ALA A 162 21.84 11.80 -10.39
C ALA A 162 22.78 12.66 -9.54
N ALA A 163 23.70 13.36 -10.17
CA ALA A 163 24.62 14.29 -9.50
C ALA A 163 23.85 15.45 -8.85
N LYS A 164 22.79 15.94 -9.51
CA LYS A 164 21.96 17.05 -9.04
C LYS A 164 21.05 16.67 -7.87
N TYR A 165 20.34 15.54 -7.97
CA TYR A 165 19.27 15.18 -7.02
C TYR A 165 19.71 14.17 -5.97
N LYS A 166 20.75 13.37 -6.21
CA LYS A 166 21.31 12.37 -5.30
C LYS A 166 20.25 11.40 -4.75
N ASP A 167 19.38 10.93 -5.63
CA ASP A 167 18.26 10.06 -5.32
C ASP A 167 18.07 8.90 -6.31
N ILE A 168 19.08 8.65 -7.18
CA ILE A 168 19.06 7.58 -8.19
C ILE A 168 20.05 6.49 -7.84
N VAL A 169 19.58 5.25 -7.83
CA VAL A 169 20.39 4.03 -7.84
C VAL A 169 20.34 3.44 -9.24
N GLN A 170 21.49 3.33 -9.90
CA GLN A 170 21.60 2.65 -11.20
C GLN A 170 22.41 1.37 -11.04
N ALA A 171 21.81 0.24 -11.43
CA ALA A 171 22.47 -1.05 -11.41
C ALA A 171 22.74 -1.56 -12.83
N ASP A 172 23.79 -2.38 -12.97
CA ASP A 172 24.28 -2.87 -14.26
C ASP A 172 23.47 -4.09 -14.74
N PHE A 173 22.19 -3.89 -15.02
CA PHE A 173 21.32 -4.84 -15.72
C PHE A 173 20.61 -4.12 -16.85
N ARG A 174 20.29 -4.84 -17.92
CA ARG A 174 19.54 -4.26 -19.05
C ARG A 174 18.12 -3.90 -18.61
N ASP A 175 17.78 -2.59 -18.72
CA ASP A 175 16.45 -2.09 -18.34
C ASP A 175 15.43 -2.43 -19.44
N MET A 176 14.60 -3.43 -19.17
CA MET A 176 13.53 -3.88 -20.05
C MET A 176 12.42 -4.55 -19.26
N TYR A 177 11.22 -4.59 -19.83
CA TYR A 177 10.02 -5.10 -19.19
C TYR A 177 10.19 -6.46 -18.49
N TYR A 178 10.84 -7.43 -19.16
CA TYR A 178 11.04 -8.77 -18.59
C TYR A 178 12.16 -8.86 -17.53
N ASN A 179 12.83 -7.75 -17.26
CA ASN A 179 13.85 -7.66 -16.22
C ASN A 179 13.34 -6.90 -14.97
N ASN A 180 12.03 -6.66 -14.87
CA ASN A 180 11.44 -6.02 -13.69
C ASN A 180 11.67 -6.83 -12.41
N THR A 181 11.64 -8.15 -12.48
CA THR A 181 12.01 -9.01 -11.34
C THR A 181 13.45 -8.75 -10.89
N ILE A 182 14.38 -8.61 -11.83
CA ILE A 182 15.79 -8.27 -11.53
C ILE A 182 15.87 -6.90 -10.87
N LYS A 183 15.18 -5.89 -11.43
CA LYS A 183 15.11 -4.53 -10.88
C LYS A 183 14.58 -4.55 -9.43
N THR A 184 13.52 -5.29 -9.18
CA THR A 184 12.92 -5.45 -7.85
C THR A 184 13.89 -6.11 -6.87
N MET A 185 14.56 -7.21 -7.26
CA MET A 185 15.49 -7.93 -6.39
C MET A 185 16.79 -7.14 -6.11
N ILE A 186 17.28 -6.39 -7.08
CA ILE A 186 18.41 -5.47 -6.89
C ILE A 186 18.03 -4.36 -5.90
N SER A 187 16.79 -3.85 -5.99
CA SER A 187 16.27 -2.88 -5.03
C SER A 187 16.21 -3.47 -3.62
N PHE A 188 15.73 -4.69 -3.46
CA PHE A 188 15.74 -5.40 -2.17
C PHE A 188 17.15 -5.54 -1.63
N LYS A 189 18.10 -6.02 -2.46
CA LYS A 189 19.52 -6.16 -2.09
C LYS A 189 20.11 -4.83 -1.61
N TRP A 190 19.84 -3.75 -2.34
CA TRP A 190 20.34 -2.43 -1.98
C TRP A 190 19.78 -1.94 -0.63
N LEU A 191 18.47 -2.10 -0.42
CA LEU A 191 17.80 -1.73 0.82
C LEU A 191 18.31 -2.54 2.02
N VAL A 192 18.40 -3.87 1.86
CA VAL A 192 18.90 -4.77 2.90
C VAL A 192 20.35 -4.46 3.25
N LYS A 193 21.16 -4.00 2.28
CA LYS A 193 22.57 -3.70 2.52
C LYS A 193 22.81 -2.29 3.06
N TYR A 194 22.07 -1.29 2.59
CA TYR A 194 22.40 0.12 2.81
C TYR A 194 21.28 0.96 3.47
N CYS A 195 20.08 0.42 3.60
CA CYS A 195 18.92 1.21 4.06
C CYS A 195 18.00 0.43 5.00
N GLN A 196 18.56 -0.22 6.02
CA GLN A 196 17.79 -1.01 6.98
C GLN A 196 17.08 -0.20 8.09
N ASN A 197 17.33 1.10 8.16
CA ASN A 197 16.81 1.97 9.20
C ASN A 197 15.40 2.55 8.90
N SER A 198 14.60 1.85 8.10
CA SER A 198 13.21 2.22 7.86
C SER A 198 12.24 1.19 8.43
N LYS A 199 11.08 1.65 8.94
CA LYS A 199 10.03 0.74 9.41
C LYS A 199 9.25 0.11 8.25
N PHE A 200 9.05 0.86 7.15
CA PHE A 200 8.31 0.41 5.97
C PHE A 200 9.02 0.81 4.68
N TYR A 201 8.80 0.03 3.66
CA TYR A 201 9.30 0.22 2.29
C TYR A 201 8.12 0.16 1.34
N MET A 202 7.94 1.19 0.53
CA MET A 202 6.89 1.24 -0.47
C MET A 202 7.48 1.22 -1.86
N PHE A 203 7.25 0.15 -2.58
CA PHE A 203 7.63 0.01 -3.98
C PHE A 203 6.54 0.57 -4.87
N VAL A 204 6.92 1.38 -5.85
CA VAL A 204 5.97 2.10 -6.70
C VAL A 204 6.54 2.22 -8.12
N ASP A 205 5.72 2.04 -9.15
CA ASP A 205 6.08 2.38 -10.53
C ASP A 205 6.01 3.91 -10.74
N ASP A 206 6.75 4.42 -11.72
CA ASP A 206 6.87 5.87 -11.95
C ASP A 206 5.64 6.52 -12.65
N ASP A 207 4.61 5.73 -12.91
CA ASP A 207 3.33 6.19 -13.47
C ASP A 207 2.15 6.07 -12.49
N MET A 208 2.46 6.12 -11.19
CA MET A 208 1.48 6.01 -10.12
C MET A 208 1.19 7.35 -9.46
N TYR A 209 -0.08 7.61 -9.16
CA TYR A 209 -0.49 8.56 -8.15
C TYR A 209 -0.29 7.93 -6.77
N VAL A 210 0.26 8.69 -5.81
CA VAL A 210 0.40 8.26 -4.42
C VAL A 210 -0.08 9.36 -3.47
N SER A 211 -0.93 9.01 -2.53
CA SER A 211 -1.26 9.86 -1.40
C SER A 211 -0.37 9.51 -0.20
N VAL A 212 0.64 10.32 0.05
CA VAL A 212 1.56 10.12 1.19
C VAL A 212 0.80 10.08 2.52
N ARG A 213 -0.22 10.94 2.66
CA ARG A 213 -1.05 10.98 3.86
C ARG A 213 -1.81 9.68 4.09
N ASN A 214 -2.37 9.10 3.02
CA ASN A 214 -3.10 7.85 3.12
C ASN A 214 -2.16 6.65 3.31
N VAL A 215 -0.95 6.68 2.73
CA VAL A 215 0.11 5.71 3.05
C VAL A 215 0.40 5.71 4.54
N LEU A 216 0.64 6.88 5.14
CA LEU A 216 0.93 7.01 6.57
C LEU A 216 -0.24 6.57 7.46
N ARG A 217 -1.47 6.82 7.02
CA ARG A 217 -2.68 6.34 7.70
C ARG A 217 -2.81 4.83 7.61
N PHE A 218 -2.58 4.26 6.42
CA PHE A 218 -2.64 2.83 6.20
C PHE A 218 -1.62 2.08 7.06
N ILE A 219 -0.33 2.44 7.02
CA ILE A 219 0.71 1.75 7.80
C ILE A 219 0.56 1.90 9.32
N ARG A 220 -0.26 2.83 9.79
CA ARG A 220 -0.62 2.96 11.19
C ARG A 220 -1.62 1.88 11.63
N ASN A 221 -2.63 1.61 10.81
CA ASN A 221 -3.67 0.62 11.10
C ASN A 221 -4.19 -0.04 9.81
N PRO A 222 -3.44 -0.98 9.20
CA PRO A 222 -3.82 -1.60 7.94
C PRO A 222 -5.16 -2.33 8.02
N ALA A 223 -5.40 -3.07 9.10
CA ALA A 223 -6.57 -3.93 9.26
C ALA A 223 -7.90 -3.18 9.24
N ASN A 224 -7.92 -1.92 9.66
CA ASN A 224 -9.13 -1.11 9.73
C ASN A 224 -9.13 0.07 8.75
N TYR A 225 -8.16 0.15 7.82
CA TYR A 225 -8.13 1.19 6.81
C TYR A 225 -9.11 0.88 5.66
N PRO A 226 -9.89 1.84 5.14
CA PRO A 226 -10.02 3.24 5.60
C PRO A 226 -11.10 3.47 6.67
N ASP A 227 -11.76 2.42 7.17
CA ASP A 227 -12.99 2.51 7.97
C ASP A 227 -12.81 3.29 9.27
N TYR A 228 -11.65 3.21 9.90
CA TYR A 228 -11.36 3.96 11.12
C TYR A 228 -11.28 5.49 10.89
N LEU A 229 -11.20 5.93 9.63
CA LEU A 229 -11.20 7.34 9.22
C LEU A 229 -12.60 7.83 8.85
N LYS A 230 -13.55 6.92 8.63
CA LYS A 230 -14.95 7.26 8.39
C LYS A 230 -15.56 7.69 9.72
N GLU A 231 -16.29 8.80 9.73
CA GLU A 231 -16.98 9.24 10.94
C GLU A 231 -17.82 8.08 11.49
N PRO A 232 -17.80 7.83 12.81
CA PRO A 232 -18.68 6.84 13.38
C PRO A 232 -20.10 7.26 13.00
N LYS A 233 -20.83 6.42 12.26
CA LYS A 233 -22.27 6.57 12.07
C LYS A 233 -22.80 6.81 13.48
N LYS A 234 -23.49 7.95 13.70
CA LYS A 234 -24.17 8.22 14.98
C LYS A 234 -25.02 6.98 15.26
N ILE A 235 -24.50 6.06 16.04
CA ILE A 235 -25.27 4.97 16.60
C ILE A 235 -26.29 5.72 17.44
N GLY A 236 -27.54 5.72 16.97
CA GLY A 236 -28.61 6.40 17.68
C GLY A 236 -28.53 5.94 19.13
N ALA A 237 -28.35 6.90 20.02
CA ALA A 237 -28.37 6.62 21.44
C ALA A 237 -29.73 6.00 21.74
N HIS A 238 -29.82 4.67 21.75
CA HIS A 238 -30.90 3.97 22.38
C HIS A 238 -30.76 4.34 23.86
N LYS A 239 -31.54 5.34 24.26
CA LYS A 239 -31.87 5.58 25.65
C LYS A 239 -32.29 4.22 26.23
N ARG A 240 -31.41 3.61 27.02
CA ARG A 240 -31.83 2.50 27.89
C ARG A 240 -32.84 3.12 28.85
N GLU A 241 -34.12 2.88 28.60
CA GLU A 241 -35.15 3.05 29.62
C GLU A 241 -34.84 2.04 30.72
N ILE A 242 -34.30 2.53 31.81
CA ILE A 242 -34.28 1.82 33.06
C ILE A 242 -35.73 1.75 33.49
N LYS A 243 -36.35 0.58 33.37
CA LYS A 243 -37.61 0.27 34.02
C LYS A 243 -37.32 0.11 35.50
N ASP A 244 -37.45 1.18 36.25
CA ASP A 244 -37.67 1.08 37.67
C ASP A 244 -39.16 0.75 37.86
N SER A 245 -39.42 -0.49 38.22
CA SER A 245 -40.67 -0.91 38.81
C SER A 245 -40.57 -0.64 40.31
N ASP A 246 -41.24 0.40 40.82
CA ASP A 246 -41.99 0.27 42.05
C ASP A 246 -42.93 1.47 42.27
N LYS A 247 -44.12 1.06 42.71
CA LYS A 247 -45.34 1.78 43.00
C LYS A 247 -45.14 3.02 43.89
N THR A 248 -45.89 4.07 43.62
CA THR A 248 -46.95 4.55 44.55
C THR A 248 -47.81 5.65 43.92
N GLU A 249 -49.03 5.67 44.34
CA GLU A 249 -50.23 6.38 43.90
C GLU A 249 -50.19 7.90 44.08
N GLU A 250 -51.10 8.52 43.29
CA GLU A 250 -51.90 9.70 43.53
C GLU A 250 -51.34 11.12 43.50
N LEU A 251 -51.76 11.89 42.61
CA LEU A 251 -52.74 13.00 42.69
C LEU A 251 -52.48 13.99 41.52
N GLY A 252 -53.56 14.21 40.83
CA GLY A 252 -53.64 15.13 39.73
C GLY A 252 -53.49 16.60 40.12
N ILE A 253 -53.22 17.40 39.15
CA ILE A 253 -53.78 18.73 38.87
C ILE A 253 -53.28 19.25 37.51
N ASN A 254 -54.25 19.75 36.77
CA ASN A 254 -54.14 20.39 35.45
C ASN A 254 -53.25 21.62 35.43
N ASN A 255 -52.61 21.89 34.30
CA ASN A 255 -52.88 23.04 33.42
C ASN A 255 -51.67 23.38 32.47
N SER A 256 -51.96 23.31 31.22
CA SER A 256 -51.96 24.38 30.21
C SER A 256 -50.67 25.09 29.85
N ILE A 257 -50.37 24.94 28.56
CA ILE A 257 -49.98 25.99 27.60
C ILE A 257 -48.71 26.77 27.91
N THR A 258 -47.67 26.63 27.08
CA THR A 258 -47.27 27.73 26.19
C THR A 258 -46.23 27.29 25.14
N GLN A 259 -46.55 27.67 23.94
CA GLN A 259 -45.61 27.79 22.79
C GLN A 259 -44.50 28.78 23.12
N THR A 260 -43.29 28.53 22.70
CA THR A 260 -42.39 29.63 22.29
C THR A 260 -41.29 29.12 21.32
N ASN A 261 -41.43 29.52 20.10
CA ASN A 261 -40.52 30.28 19.26
C ASN A 261 -39.11 29.75 19.04
N SER A 262 -38.95 29.25 17.82
CA SER A 262 -37.72 29.22 17.03
C SER A 262 -37.02 30.58 17.04
N ILE A 263 -35.81 30.64 17.54
CA ILE A 263 -34.87 31.78 17.32
C ILE A 263 -33.86 31.36 16.29
N THR A 264 -33.97 31.97 15.12
CA THR A 264 -32.94 32.05 14.07
C THR A 264 -31.77 32.82 14.59
N LEU A 265 -30.59 32.19 14.70
CA LEU A 265 -29.32 32.85 14.97
C LEU A 265 -28.71 33.36 13.68
N ASN A 266 -28.52 34.66 13.63
CA ASN A 266 -27.96 35.43 12.54
C ASN A 266 -26.44 35.19 12.37
N LYS A 267 -26.03 35.28 11.12
CA LYS A 267 -24.68 35.15 10.52
C LYS A 267 -23.69 36.28 10.90
N ASN A 268 -23.38 36.54 12.14
CA ASN A 268 -22.36 37.59 12.46
C ASN A 268 -21.30 37.19 13.52
N ASP A 269 -21.15 35.89 13.82
CA ASP A 269 -20.13 35.43 14.79
C ASP A 269 -18.78 34.99 14.18
N SER A 270 -18.51 35.34 12.92
CA SER A 270 -17.23 34.99 12.28
C SER A 270 -16.06 35.94 12.62
N LEU A 271 -16.32 37.13 13.15
CA LEU A 271 -15.31 38.12 13.44
C LEU A 271 -14.68 38.06 14.85
N VAL A 272 -15.29 37.29 15.75
CA VAL A 272 -14.77 37.15 17.13
C VAL A 272 -13.78 35.98 17.28
N ARG A 273 -13.72 35.07 16.30
CA ARG A 273 -12.81 33.90 16.34
C ARG A 273 -11.40 34.17 15.80
N GLU A 274 -11.19 35.19 15.03
CA GLU A 274 -9.85 35.53 14.48
C GLU A 274 -9.01 36.37 15.42
N ASN A 275 -9.57 37.12 16.36
CA ASN A 275 -8.83 38.03 17.27
C ASN A 275 -8.38 37.37 18.59
N LEU A 276 -8.59 36.06 18.79
CA LEU A 276 -8.14 35.34 20.00
C LEU A 276 -6.98 34.38 19.76
N LYS A 277 -6.35 34.43 18.58
CA LYS A 277 -5.21 33.54 18.25
C LYS A 277 -3.85 34.18 18.37
N ASP A 278 -3.81 35.49 18.57
CA ASP A 278 -2.54 36.18 18.78
C ASP A 278 -2.48 36.72 20.20
N THR A 279 -1.49 36.23 20.93
CA THR A 279 -0.93 36.74 22.18
C THR A 279 -1.79 36.64 23.44
N LEU A 280 -1.35 35.78 24.34
CA LEU A 280 -0.95 36.09 25.72
C LEU A 280 -0.70 34.81 26.49
N THR A 281 0.53 34.59 26.93
CA THR A 281 0.93 33.52 27.85
C THR A 281 0.31 33.75 29.23
N THR A 282 -0.03 32.70 29.92
CA THR A 282 -0.72 32.65 31.23
C THR A 282 -0.10 33.53 32.33
N ASN A 283 1.13 34.00 32.13
CA ASN A 283 1.84 34.88 33.08
C ASN A 283 1.51 36.38 32.92
N GLU A 284 1.08 36.83 31.72
CA GLU A 284 0.71 38.21 31.50
C GLU A 284 -0.71 38.54 31.99
N ILE A 285 -1.59 37.56 32.03
CA ILE A 285 -2.96 37.71 32.57
C ILE A 285 -2.92 37.91 34.08
N ASN A 286 -2.02 37.22 34.78
CA ASN A 286 -1.89 37.39 36.24
C ASN A 286 -1.24 38.72 36.64
N HIS A 287 -0.41 39.32 35.77
CA HIS A 287 0.26 40.60 36.07
C HIS A 287 -0.63 41.84 35.82
N LYS A 288 -1.57 41.76 34.88
CA LYS A 288 -2.55 42.80 34.63
C LYS A 288 -3.69 42.88 35.66
N LEU A 289 -4.06 41.72 36.20
CA LEU A 289 -5.11 41.63 37.25
C LEU A 289 -4.64 42.16 38.63
N THR A 290 -3.33 42.23 38.88
CA THR A 290 -2.76 42.74 40.15
C THR A 290 -2.47 44.21 40.16
N GLN A 291 -2.43 44.90 39.02
CA GLN A 291 -2.21 46.37 38.94
C GLN A 291 -3.46 47.23 39.02
N ASP A 292 -4.64 46.68 38.72
CA ASP A 292 -5.92 47.43 38.77
C ASP A 292 -6.63 47.35 40.12
N PHE A 293 -6.07 46.71 41.15
CA PHE A 293 -6.69 46.52 42.47
C PHE A 293 -6.22 47.52 43.54
N ASN A 294 -5.44 48.54 43.22
CA ASN A 294 -4.95 49.53 44.18
C ASN A 294 -5.43 50.94 43.88
N ASN A 295 -6.71 51.18 43.72
CA ASN A 295 -7.29 52.48 44.04
C ASN A 295 -8.80 52.41 44.23
N GLU A 296 -9.15 52.54 45.50
CA GLU A 296 -10.34 53.13 46.13
C GLU A 296 -11.67 53.26 45.36
N THR A 297 -12.68 52.57 45.75
CA THR A 297 -13.84 53.08 46.54
C THR A 297 -15.01 52.06 46.51
N LEU A 298 -15.39 51.73 47.70
CA LEU A 298 -16.61 51.06 48.15
C LEU A 298 -17.85 51.33 47.29
N ASN A 299 -18.57 50.26 46.85
CA ASN A 299 -19.96 50.11 47.20
C ASN A 299 -20.50 48.72 46.81
N SER A 300 -21.30 48.18 47.64
CA SER A 300 -21.84 46.87 47.92
C SER A 300 -22.71 46.17 46.83
N ILE A 301 -22.44 46.34 45.56
CA ILE A 301 -23.20 45.69 44.47
C ILE A 301 -22.34 44.80 43.60
N THR A 302 -21.00 44.83 43.76
CA THR A 302 -20.06 44.15 42.82
C THR A 302 -19.72 42.70 43.23
N VAL A 303 -20.02 42.28 44.44
CA VAL A 303 -19.59 40.93 44.96
C VAL A 303 -20.46 39.79 44.42
N ILE A 304 -21.69 40.06 44.00
CA ILE A 304 -22.59 38.98 43.52
C ILE A 304 -22.33 38.61 42.05
N ASN A 305 -21.76 39.55 41.25
CA ASN A 305 -21.49 39.28 39.82
C ASN A 305 -20.13 38.61 39.55
N THR A 306 -19.15 38.78 40.46
CA THR A 306 -17.84 38.13 40.30
C THR A 306 -17.90 36.62 40.52
N ASN A 307 -18.67 36.14 41.45
CA ASN A 307 -18.83 34.71 41.73
C ASN A 307 -19.52 33.96 40.58
N SER A 308 -20.47 34.62 39.89
CA SER A 308 -21.14 34.04 38.73
C SER A 308 -20.24 34.04 37.49
N LEU A 309 -19.40 35.06 37.34
CA LEU A 309 -18.43 35.15 36.24
C LEU A 309 -17.28 34.14 36.43
N MET A 310 -16.75 34.05 37.66
CA MET A 310 -15.72 33.04 38.01
C MET A 310 -16.22 31.61 37.84
N LYS A 311 -17.47 31.34 38.17
CA LYS A 311 -18.10 30.04 37.95
C LYS A 311 -18.25 29.74 36.46
N LYS A 312 -18.67 30.72 35.63
CA LYS A 312 -18.74 30.55 34.17
C LYS A 312 -17.38 30.35 33.54
N ILE A 313 -16.32 31.03 34.01
CA ILE A 313 -14.94 30.86 33.55
C ILE A 313 -14.41 29.48 33.95
N SER A 314 -14.70 29.02 35.19
CA SER A 314 -14.39 27.69 35.69
C SER A 314 -15.06 26.61 34.84
N ASP A 315 -16.37 26.75 34.59
CA ASP A 315 -17.15 25.80 33.79
C ASP A 315 -16.66 25.75 32.31
N GLN A 316 -16.32 26.90 31.73
CA GLN A 316 -15.72 26.95 30.39
C GLN A 316 -14.30 26.35 30.34
N ALA A 317 -13.46 26.58 31.35
CA ALA A 317 -12.15 25.98 31.46
C ALA A 317 -12.21 24.47 31.66
N GLU A 318 -13.22 23.98 32.36
CA GLU A 318 -13.45 22.53 32.52
C GLU A 318 -13.98 21.89 31.24
N ILE A 319 -14.84 22.57 30.47
CA ILE A 319 -15.31 22.10 29.14
C ILE A 319 -14.13 22.02 28.17
N VAL A 320 -13.28 23.04 28.09
CA VAL A 320 -12.08 23.06 27.23
C VAL A 320 -11.07 21.98 27.67
N ARG A 321 -10.91 21.76 28.99
CA ARG A 321 -10.05 20.71 29.52
C ARG A 321 -10.60 19.31 29.22
N ASN A 322 -11.91 19.14 29.25
CA ASN A 322 -12.58 17.88 28.90
C ASN A 322 -12.55 17.60 27.40
N GLU A 323 -12.70 18.62 26.55
CA GLU A 323 -12.53 18.49 25.08
C GLU A 323 -11.09 18.16 24.69
N THR A 324 -10.10 18.81 25.30
CA THR A 324 -8.67 18.52 25.04
C THR A 324 -8.28 17.12 25.57
N ASN A 325 -8.81 16.69 26.71
CA ASN A 325 -8.63 15.32 27.22
C ASN A 325 -9.36 14.27 26.37
N LEU A 326 -10.52 14.59 25.82
CA LEU A 326 -11.25 13.72 24.87
C LEU A 326 -10.50 13.62 23.53
N GLN A 327 -9.93 14.71 23.02
CA GLN A 327 -9.07 14.71 21.84
C GLN A 327 -7.76 13.96 22.10
N ARG A 328 -7.12 14.10 23.28
CA ARG A 328 -5.95 13.31 23.68
C ARG A 328 -6.27 11.82 23.82
N ARG A 329 -7.43 11.47 24.44
CA ARG A 329 -7.89 10.07 24.52
C ARG A 329 -8.23 9.51 23.15
N LYS A 330 -8.86 10.28 22.25
CA LYS A 330 -9.08 9.87 20.85
C LYS A 330 -7.75 9.67 20.13
N LYS A 331 -6.76 10.54 20.35
CA LYS A 331 -5.42 10.41 19.79
C LYS A 331 -4.69 9.17 20.32
N GLN A 332 -4.80 8.85 21.60
CA GLN A 332 -4.20 7.66 22.22
C GLN A 332 -4.87 6.33 21.78
N ILE A 333 -6.17 6.32 21.51
CA ILE A 333 -6.89 5.11 21.04
C ILE A 333 -6.50 4.78 19.59
N PHE A 334 -5.99 5.74 18.80
CA PHE A 334 -5.62 5.59 17.39
C PHE A 334 -4.11 5.55 17.13
N ASP A 335 -3.26 5.63 18.14
CA ASP A 335 -1.80 5.46 18.02
C ASP A 335 -1.40 3.98 18.13
N PHE A 336 -2.03 3.14 17.30
CA PHE A 336 -1.62 1.76 17.16
C PHE A 336 -0.40 1.72 16.23
N GLU A 337 0.79 1.54 16.77
CA GLU A 337 1.97 1.17 15.98
C GLU A 337 1.99 -0.34 15.81
N LEU A 338 2.20 -0.79 14.57
CA LEU A 338 2.42 -2.20 14.30
C LEU A 338 3.69 -2.67 15.05
N PRO A 339 3.69 -3.90 15.60
CA PRO A 339 4.87 -4.51 16.18
C PRO A 339 6.06 -4.47 15.21
N GLU A 340 7.28 -4.38 15.72
CA GLU A 340 8.48 -4.28 14.87
C GLU A 340 8.76 -5.57 14.09
N ASP A 341 8.33 -6.71 14.62
CA ASP A 341 8.45 -8.05 14.05
C ASP A 341 7.34 -8.41 13.06
N VAL A 342 6.36 -7.52 12.84
CA VAL A 342 5.27 -7.81 11.90
C VAL A 342 5.79 -7.96 10.47
N ARG A 343 5.41 -9.05 9.81
CA ARG A 343 5.74 -9.33 8.41
C ARG A 343 4.59 -8.89 7.49
N LEU A 344 4.47 -7.58 7.27
CA LEU A 344 3.44 -7.00 6.40
C LEU A 344 3.93 -6.96 4.95
N PHE A 345 3.18 -7.60 4.05
CA PHE A 345 3.27 -7.45 2.61
C PHE A 345 1.87 -7.07 2.10
N ALA A 346 1.66 -5.80 1.74
CA ALA A 346 0.33 -5.24 1.49
C ALA A 346 0.23 -4.50 0.16
N GLY A 347 -0.92 -4.63 -0.49
CA GLY A 347 -1.25 -3.98 -1.75
C GLY A 347 -2.56 -4.51 -2.33
N PHE A 348 -2.73 -4.44 -3.64
CA PHE A 348 -3.88 -5.06 -4.31
C PHE A 348 -3.56 -6.52 -4.61
N VAL A 349 -4.27 -7.41 -3.95
CA VAL A 349 -4.03 -8.87 -4.00
C VAL A 349 -4.84 -9.52 -5.11
N PHE A 350 -4.20 -10.42 -5.84
CA PHE A 350 -4.81 -11.25 -6.87
C PHE A 350 -4.75 -12.74 -6.54
N VAL A 351 -5.80 -13.43 -6.94
CA VAL A 351 -5.86 -14.89 -7.10
C VAL A 351 -6.22 -15.16 -8.53
N SER A 352 -5.33 -15.71 -9.34
CA SER A 352 -5.55 -15.90 -10.77
C SER A 352 -4.81 -17.12 -11.31
N SER A 353 -5.22 -17.56 -12.49
CA SER A 353 -4.59 -18.66 -13.23
C SER A 353 -3.51 -18.12 -14.19
N PRO A 354 -2.50 -18.95 -14.54
CA PRO A 354 -1.53 -18.61 -15.57
C PRO A 354 -2.20 -18.42 -16.93
N HIS A 355 -1.71 -17.43 -17.68
CA HIS A 355 -2.19 -17.23 -19.05
C HIS A 355 -1.62 -18.28 -19.99
N ARG A 356 -2.47 -19.18 -20.50
CA ARG A 356 -2.10 -20.26 -21.43
C ARG A 356 -2.30 -19.91 -22.89
N HIS A 357 -2.80 -18.74 -23.19
CA HIS A 357 -3.01 -18.24 -24.54
C HIS A 357 -1.70 -17.75 -25.14
N LYS A 358 -1.23 -18.40 -26.21
CA LYS A 358 0.12 -18.18 -26.79
C LYS A 358 0.34 -16.77 -27.34
N SER A 359 -0.71 -16.01 -27.66
CA SER A 359 -0.58 -14.60 -28.11
C SER A 359 -0.52 -13.60 -26.97
N SER A 360 -0.76 -14.02 -25.72
CA SER A 360 -0.68 -13.12 -24.58
C SER A 360 0.78 -12.77 -24.28
N LYS A 361 1.05 -11.49 -24.00
CA LYS A 361 2.35 -11.06 -23.49
C LYS A 361 2.69 -11.70 -22.13
N TRP A 362 1.69 -12.20 -21.43
CA TRP A 362 1.82 -12.91 -20.14
C TRP A 362 1.70 -14.43 -20.29
N TYR A 363 1.87 -14.96 -21.51
CA TYR A 363 1.83 -16.41 -21.75
C TYR A 363 2.87 -17.13 -20.89
N VAL A 364 2.45 -18.23 -20.26
CA VAL A 364 3.29 -19.12 -19.46
C VAL A 364 3.04 -20.56 -19.91
N SER A 365 4.12 -21.27 -20.25
CA SER A 365 4.03 -22.69 -20.65
C SER A 365 3.92 -23.61 -19.42
N LEU A 366 3.45 -24.85 -19.63
CA LEU A 366 3.43 -25.86 -18.57
C LEU A 366 4.82 -26.24 -18.06
N SER A 367 5.84 -26.21 -18.95
CA SER A 367 7.23 -26.47 -18.55
C SER A 367 7.79 -25.38 -17.65
N GLU A 368 7.29 -24.17 -17.77
CA GLU A 368 7.70 -23.02 -16.97
C GLU A 368 6.98 -23.00 -15.61
N TYR A 369 5.68 -23.26 -15.63
CA TYR A 369 4.83 -23.36 -14.44
C TYR A 369 3.67 -24.33 -14.68
N PRO A 370 3.67 -25.52 -14.04
CA PRO A 370 2.72 -26.58 -14.39
C PRO A 370 1.36 -26.48 -13.70
N TYR A 371 1.20 -25.60 -12.72
CA TYR A 371 -0.02 -25.53 -11.90
C TYR A 371 -1.09 -24.67 -12.54
N HIS A 372 -2.37 -24.96 -12.22
CA HIS A 372 -3.54 -24.24 -12.74
C HIS A 372 -3.78 -22.89 -12.06
N LEU A 373 -3.21 -22.65 -10.89
CA LEU A 373 -3.35 -21.43 -10.10
C LEU A 373 -1.97 -20.92 -9.67
N TRP A 374 -1.83 -19.59 -9.59
CA TRP A 374 -0.72 -18.94 -8.91
C TRP A 374 -0.90 -18.96 -7.39
N PRO A 375 0.16 -18.96 -6.58
CA PRO A 375 0.05 -18.47 -5.21
C PRO A 375 -0.58 -17.07 -5.20
N THR A 376 -1.25 -16.74 -4.13
CA THR A 376 -1.74 -15.38 -3.91
C THR A 376 -0.60 -14.38 -4.08
N TYR A 377 -0.79 -13.33 -4.88
CA TYR A 377 0.24 -12.34 -5.19
C TYR A 377 -0.31 -10.92 -5.17
N ILE A 378 0.58 -9.94 -5.04
CA ILE A 378 0.25 -8.51 -5.08
C ILE A 378 0.77 -7.93 -6.41
N THR A 379 -0.02 -7.06 -7.04
CA THR A 379 0.42 -6.32 -8.22
C THR A 379 1.59 -5.40 -7.89
N THR A 380 2.64 -5.45 -8.70
CA THR A 380 3.89 -4.72 -8.42
C THR A 380 3.90 -3.26 -8.83
N GLY A 381 2.78 -2.73 -9.34
CA GLY A 381 2.62 -1.29 -9.59
C GLY A 381 2.76 -0.45 -8.32
N ALA A 382 2.22 -0.93 -7.18
CA ALA A 382 2.45 -0.34 -5.86
C ALA A 382 2.18 -1.35 -4.74
N TYR A 383 3.12 -1.49 -3.80
CA TYR A 383 2.97 -2.32 -2.60
C TYR A 383 3.84 -1.83 -1.45
N ILE A 384 3.51 -2.25 -0.24
CA ILE A 384 4.23 -1.90 0.99
C ILE A 384 4.74 -3.16 1.67
N LEU A 385 5.99 -3.11 2.12
CA LEU A 385 6.61 -4.10 2.98
C LEU A 385 6.98 -3.48 4.32
N SER A 386 6.77 -4.21 5.42
CA SER A 386 7.47 -3.92 6.67
C SER A 386 8.94 -4.31 6.54
N LYS A 387 9.78 -3.82 7.45
CA LYS A 387 11.20 -4.17 7.48
C LYS A 387 11.41 -5.69 7.53
N GLU A 388 10.69 -6.39 8.41
CA GLU A 388 10.82 -7.83 8.57
C GLU A 388 10.37 -8.60 7.33
N ALA A 389 9.27 -8.15 6.67
CA ALA A 389 8.84 -8.75 5.41
C ALA A 389 9.88 -8.55 4.29
N LEU A 390 10.49 -7.37 4.20
CA LEU A 390 11.55 -7.11 3.21
C LEU A 390 12.75 -8.04 3.41
N LEU A 391 13.24 -8.17 4.65
CA LEU A 391 14.39 -9.03 4.98
C LEU A 391 14.07 -10.49 4.65
N GLU A 392 12.96 -10.99 5.16
CA GLU A 392 12.54 -12.38 4.95
C GLU A 392 12.37 -12.71 3.47
N MET A 393 11.64 -11.87 2.72
CA MET A 393 11.42 -12.06 1.29
C MET A 393 12.71 -11.93 0.47
N TYR A 394 13.64 -11.05 0.85
CA TYR A 394 14.93 -10.94 0.16
C TYR A 394 15.72 -12.24 0.25
N TYR A 395 15.93 -12.75 1.45
CA TYR A 395 16.72 -13.97 1.63
C TYR A 395 16.01 -15.22 1.09
N THR A 396 14.67 -15.30 1.24
CA THR A 396 13.86 -16.37 0.64
C THR A 396 13.92 -16.34 -0.90
N SER A 397 14.02 -15.16 -1.51
CA SER A 397 14.16 -15.03 -2.97
C SER A 397 15.42 -15.68 -3.52
N MET A 398 16.46 -15.80 -2.70
CA MET A 398 17.70 -16.48 -3.06
C MET A 398 17.51 -18.00 -3.26
N TYR A 399 16.45 -18.56 -2.66
CA TYR A 399 16.06 -19.99 -2.78
C TYR A 399 14.80 -20.19 -3.61
N THR A 400 14.30 -19.17 -4.30
CA THR A 400 13.13 -19.25 -5.17
C THR A 400 13.56 -19.14 -6.62
N LYS A 401 13.18 -20.13 -7.46
CA LYS A 401 13.48 -20.09 -8.89
C LYS A 401 13.01 -18.77 -9.51
N HIS A 402 13.94 -18.08 -10.17
CA HIS A 402 13.64 -16.81 -10.82
C HIS A 402 12.46 -16.94 -11.80
N PHE A 403 11.54 -15.99 -11.74
CA PHE A 403 10.42 -15.87 -12.66
C PHE A 403 10.37 -14.46 -13.25
N ARG A 404 10.04 -14.36 -14.55
CA ARG A 404 10.16 -13.09 -15.29
C ARG A 404 9.13 -12.01 -14.92
N PHE A 405 8.00 -12.41 -14.31
CA PHE A 405 6.98 -11.48 -13.82
C PHE A 405 7.21 -11.25 -12.35
N ASP A 406 7.51 -10.01 -11.99
CA ASP A 406 7.90 -9.64 -10.62
C ASP A 406 6.76 -9.81 -9.60
N ASP A 407 5.51 -9.59 -10.00
CA ASP A 407 4.32 -9.83 -9.17
C ASP A 407 4.16 -11.32 -8.82
N ILE A 408 4.25 -12.19 -9.81
CA ILE A 408 4.20 -13.64 -9.63
C ILE A 408 5.41 -14.12 -8.82
N PHE A 409 6.61 -13.61 -9.14
CA PHE A 409 7.82 -13.97 -8.40
C PHE A 409 7.72 -13.62 -6.92
N LEU A 410 7.25 -12.40 -6.60
CA LEU A 410 7.04 -11.99 -5.21
C LEU A 410 5.95 -12.83 -4.51
N GLY A 411 4.90 -13.25 -5.23
CA GLY A 411 3.90 -14.18 -4.71
C GLY A 411 4.49 -15.56 -4.38
N LEU A 412 5.37 -16.08 -5.24
CA LEU A 412 6.10 -17.34 -4.99
C LEU A 412 7.05 -17.21 -3.78
N VAL A 413 7.77 -16.10 -3.68
CA VAL A 413 8.67 -15.79 -2.56
C VAL A 413 7.86 -15.67 -1.26
N ALA A 414 6.76 -14.91 -1.26
CA ALA A 414 5.91 -14.73 -0.10
C ALA A 414 5.34 -16.06 0.39
N LYS A 415 4.89 -16.94 -0.54
CA LYS A 415 4.41 -18.27 -0.21
C LYS A 415 5.48 -19.14 0.47
N LYS A 416 6.75 -19.07 -0.01
CA LYS A 416 7.88 -19.77 0.61
C LYS A 416 8.32 -19.19 1.95
N ALA A 417 8.14 -17.89 2.14
CA ALA A 417 8.48 -17.17 3.36
C ALA A 417 7.36 -17.25 4.43
N ASP A 418 6.27 -17.98 4.16
CA ASP A 418 5.06 -18.00 4.99
C ASP A 418 4.53 -16.60 5.32
N ILE A 419 4.57 -15.71 4.29
CA ILE A 419 4.01 -14.37 4.36
C ILE A 419 2.74 -14.35 3.52
N GLU A 420 1.60 -14.13 4.16
CA GLU A 420 0.33 -13.98 3.46
C GLU A 420 0.18 -12.54 2.96
N PRO A 421 -0.06 -12.32 1.65
CA PRO A 421 -0.30 -11.00 1.10
C PRO A 421 -1.56 -10.36 1.68
N PHE A 422 -1.45 -9.14 2.18
CA PHE A 422 -2.54 -8.37 2.78
C PHE A 422 -3.23 -7.49 1.75
N HIS A 423 -4.53 -7.74 1.51
CA HIS A 423 -5.32 -6.99 0.52
C HIS A 423 -5.80 -5.64 1.05
N CYS A 424 -5.66 -4.60 0.20
CA CYS A 424 -6.30 -3.31 0.42
C CYS A 424 -6.79 -2.73 -0.91
N GLU A 425 -8.10 -2.54 -1.03
CA GLU A 425 -8.75 -2.03 -2.24
C GLU A 425 -8.28 -0.64 -2.67
N GLU A 426 -7.76 0.16 -1.74
CA GLU A 426 -7.28 1.52 -2.02
C GLU A 426 -5.90 1.58 -2.71
N PHE A 427 -5.29 0.41 -2.99
CA PHE A 427 -4.18 0.25 -3.91
C PHE A 427 -4.72 -0.10 -5.30
N HIS A 428 -5.12 0.91 -6.08
CA HIS A 428 -5.71 0.66 -7.40
C HIS A 428 -4.63 0.34 -8.45
N PHE A 429 -4.62 -0.90 -8.94
CA PHE A 429 -3.71 -1.37 -10.01
C PHE A 429 -4.10 -0.86 -11.40
N TYR A 430 -5.28 -0.25 -11.52
CA TYR A 430 -5.81 0.42 -12.73
C TYR A 430 -5.98 1.91 -12.46
N LYS A 431 -6.16 2.68 -13.52
CA LYS A 431 -6.50 4.10 -13.40
C LYS A 431 -7.93 4.23 -12.88
N LYS A 432 -8.07 4.64 -11.62
CA LYS A 432 -9.36 4.98 -11.04
C LYS A 432 -9.84 6.30 -11.62
N ASP A 433 -11.09 6.37 -12.08
CA ASP A 433 -11.67 7.62 -12.54
C ASP A 433 -11.58 8.68 -11.45
N TYR A 434 -11.00 9.84 -11.83
CA TYR A 434 -10.72 10.88 -10.86
C TYR A 434 -11.92 11.78 -10.63
N THR A 435 -12.28 11.94 -9.35
CA THR A 435 -13.08 13.05 -8.85
C THR A 435 -12.47 13.55 -7.53
N LYS A 436 -12.72 14.82 -7.18
CA LYS A 436 -12.22 15.42 -5.93
C LYS A 436 -12.55 14.58 -4.69
N PHE A 437 -13.67 13.89 -4.68
CA PHE A 437 -14.21 13.22 -3.50
C PHE A 437 -13.86 11.73 -3.44
N ASN A 438 -13.77 11.03 -4.59
CA ASN A 438 -13.53 9.60 -4.60
C ASN A 438 -12.06 9.22 -4.34
N TYR A 439 -11.14 10.20 -4.36
CA TYR A 439 -9.72 10.02 -4.01
C TYR A 439 -9.42 10.24 -2.53
N LYS A 440 -10.41 10.55 -1.69
CA LYS A 440 -10.22 10.85 -0.27
C LYS A 440 -9.42 9.78 0.50
N TYR A 441 -9.62 8.52 0.16
CA TYR A 441 -8.98 7.38 0.82
C TYR A 441 -8.01 6.62 -0.08
N VAL A 442 -7.92 6.96 -1.37
CA VAL A 442 -7.01 6.32 -2.32
C VAL A 442 -5.58 6.42 -1.82
N ILE A 443 -4.91 5.27 -1.73
CA ILE A 443 -3.48 5.19 -1.42
C ILE A 443 -2.70 5.36 -2.71
N THR A 444 -3.01 4.55 -3.72
CA THR A 444 -2.37 4.61 -5.05
C THR A 444 -3.38 4.44 -6.17
N SER A 445 -3.09 5.00 -7.34
CA SER A 445 -3.82 4.74 -8.59
C SER A 445 -2.85 4.72 -9.76
N HIS A 446 -2.91 3.68 -10.58
CA HIS A 446 -2.09 3.53 -11.78
C HIS A 446 -2.52 4.49 -12.90
N GLY A 447 -1.69 4.66 -13.94
CA GLY A 447 -2.03 5.36 -15.18
C GLY A 447 -1.74 6.87 -15.17
N TYR A 448 -0.89 7.34 -14.27
CA TYR A 448 -0.42 8.73 -14.18
C TYR A 448 0.93 8.95 -14.86
N GLY A 449 1.16 8.29 -16.01
CA GLY A 449 2.38 8.46 -16.80
C GLY A 449 2.55 9.86 -17.42
N ASN A 450 1.47 10.67 -17.46
CA ASN A 450 1.56 12.07 -17.84
C ASN A 450 1.92 12.95 -16.62
N PRO A 451 3.10 13.59 -16.61
CA PRO A 451 3.57 14.41 -15.50
C PRO A 451 2.62 15.54 -15.10
N ASN A 452 2.01 16.21 -16.07
CA ASN A 452 1.09 17.32 -15.82
C ASN A 452 -0.21 16.84 -15.18
N GLU A 453 -0.73 15.70 -15.61
CA GLU A 453 -1.92 15.10 -14.99
C GLU A 453 -1.65 14.73 -13.54
N LEU A 454 -0.50 14.08 -13.26
CA LEU A 454 -0.08 13.76 -11.89
C LEU A 454 -0.01 15.01 -11.02
N LEU A 455 0.66 16.07 -11.51
CA LEU A 455 0.79 17.33 -10.79
C LEU A 455 -0.56 17.96 -10.47
N ASN A 456 -1.48 18.00 -11.44
CA ASN A 456 -2.79 18.62 -11.28
C ASN A 456 -3.64 17.87 -10.24
N VAL A 457 -3.79 16.56 -10.41
CA VAL A 457 -4.59 15.73 -9.50
C VAL A 457 -3.99 15.74 -8.09
N TRP A 458 -2.66 15.62 -8.01
CA TRP A 458 -1.99 15.60 -6.72
C TRP A 458 -2.11 16.93 -5.97
N ASN A 459 -1.94 18.09 -6.66
CA ASN A 459 -2.10 19.41 -6.05
C ASN A 459 -3.53 19.66 -5.59
N GLU A 460 -4.53 19.21 -6.36
CA GLU A 460 -5.93 19.32 -5.97
C GLU A 460 -6.22 18.48 -4.70
N GLN A 461 -5.74 17.23 -4.64
CA GLN A 461 -5.89 16.38 -3.46
C GLN A 461 -5.10 16.91 -2.25
N LYS A 462 -3.93 17.54 -2.48
CA LYS A 462 -3.16 18.22 -1.43
C LYS A 462 -3.95 19.40 -0.85
N ALA A 463 -4.59 20.20 -1.68
CA ALA A 463 -5.43 21.31 -1.23
C ALA A 463 -6.63 20.85 -0.38
N LEU A 464 -7.16 19.65 -0.67
CA LEU A 464 -8.22 18.99 0.12
C LEU A 464 -7.68 18.28 1.38
N GLY A 465 -6.38 18.23 1.58
CA GLY A 465 -5.73 17.55 2.70
C GLY A 465 -5.74 16.02 2.59
N ASN A 466 -5.79 15.46 1.38
CA ASN A 466 -5.82 14.02 1.14
C ASN A 466 -4.50 13.46 0.57
N ALA A 467 -3.56 14.29 0.11
CA ALA A 467 -2.29 13.85 -0.51
C ALA A 467 -1.07 14.15 0.35
#